data_6d382540a01b3ecda1ab91b17e29150f
#
_entry.id   6d382540a01b3ecda1ab91b17e29150f
#
_cell.length_a   1.000
_cell.length_b   1.000
_cell.length_c   1.000
_cell.angle_alpha   90.00
_cell.angle_beta   90.00
_cell.angle_gamma   90.00
#
_symmetry.space_group_name_H-M   'P 1'
#
loop_
_entity.id
_entity.type
_entity.pdbx_description
1 polymer ?
#
loop_
_entity_poly.entity_id
_entity_poly.type
_entity_poly.pdbx_seq_one_letter_code
_entity_poly.pdbx_strand_id
1 'polypeptide(L)'
;MKIVPKIRCCDENGDCCKPTKKIEIEFLYLDLNVCERCQGSDKNLDKALQILQPTLTEIGYEIRVKKINVNTEALAKHYRFMSSPTIRINNVDIQEDVQEDNCKSCGDLCGDSVDCRVFTYQNKQYHEPPIGMIIDQILKSIYTPK
;
A
#
# COMPACT_ATOMS: atom_id res chain seq x y z
N MET A 1 -6.78 -8.12 -37.86
CA MET A 1 -6.11 -8.21 -37.33
C MET A 1 -5.52 -9.00 -36.95
N LYS A 2 -5.02 -9.16 -36.84
CA LYS A 2 -4.48 -9.87 -36.27
C LYS A 2 -4.12 -9.76 -35.23
N ILE A 3 -4.24 -10.05 -34.81
CA ILE A 3 -3.79 -10.11 -33.85
C ILE A 3 -2.81 -10.59 -33.48
N VAL A 4 -2.41 -10.58 -33.49
CA VAL A 4 -1.51 -11.04 -33.11
C VAL A 4 -1.02 -11.26 -32.52
N PRO A 5 -0.78 -11.31 -32.26
CA PRO A 5 -0.14 -11.76 -31.68
C PRO A 5 0.38 -12.15 -30.94
N LYS A 6 0.11 -12.14 -30.66
CA LYS A 6 0.55 -12.52 -29.94
C LYS A 6 1.16 -12.69 -29.24
N ILE A 7 0.61 -12.13 -29.95
CA ILE A 7 1.19 -12.38 -29.02
C ILE A 7 1.82 -13.49 -28.55
N ARG A 8 2.66 -13.52 -28.43
CA ARG A 8 3.32 -14.55 -27.96
C ARG A 8 3.54 -14.44 -26.55
N CYS A 9 3.02 -15.32 -25.75
CA CYS A 9 3.23 -15.35 -24.32
C CYS A 9 4.62 -15.81 -23.96
N CYS A 10 5.20 -16.71 -24.73
CA CYS A 10 6.47 -17.33 -24.39
C CYS A 10 7.59 -16.81 -25.23
N ASP A 11 8.69 -16.45 -24.60
CA ASP A 11 9.91 -16.18 -25.31
C ASP A 11 10.84 -17.39 -25.24
N GLU A 12 12.03 -17.25 -25.76
CA GLU A 12 12.98 -18.33 -25.80
C GLU A 12 13.51 -18.73 -24.44
N ASN A 13 13.39 -17.86 -23.47
CA ASN A 13 13.88 -18.12 -22.12
C ASN A 13 12.84 -18.75 -21.22
N GLY A 14 11.65 -19.00 -21.74
CA GLY A 14 10.59 -19.59 -20.97
C GLY A 14 9.81 -18.59 -20.14
N ASP A 15 9.99 -17.32 -20.38
CA ASP A 15 9.23 -16.28 -19.67
C ASP A 15 7.88 -16.09 -20.33
N CYS A 16 6.99 -17.01 -20.04
CA CYS A 16 5.69 -17.01 -20.67
C CYS A 16 4.69 -16.20 -19.87
N CYS A 17 3.93 -15.36 -20.56
CA CYS A 17 2.76 -14.71 -19.98
C CYS A 17 3.02 -13.92 -18.72
N LYS A 18 4.26 -13.52 -18.51
CA LYS A 18 4.58 -12.69 -17.33
C LYS A 18 4.20 -11.25 -17.59
N PRO A 19 3.58 -10.61 -16.61
CA PRO A 19 3.32 -9.17 -16.75
C PRO A 19 4.63 -8.44 -16.89
N THR A 20 4.66 -7.44 -17.75
CA THR A 20 5.85 -6.62 -17.94
C THR A 20 5.92 -5.48 -16.95
N LYS A 21 4.81 -5.18 -16.28
CA LYS A 21 4.70 -4.05 -15.38
C LYS A 21 4.31 -4.53 -14.00
N LYS A 22 4.91 -3.91 -12.98
CA LYS A 22 4.68 -4.32 -11.61
C LYS A 22 4.33 -3.11 -10.77
N ILE A 23 3.42 -3.34 -9.82
CA ILE A 23 3.08 -2.34 -8.82
C ILE A 23 3.48 -2.94 -7.49
N GLU A 24 4.40 -2.29 -6.79
CA GLU A 24 4.88 -2.76 -5.50
C GLU A 24 4.25 -1.94 -4.40
N ILE A 25 3.60 -2.61 -3.47
CA ILE A 25 2.91 -1.97 -2.37
C ILE A 25 3.53 -2.46 -1.08
N GLU A 26 3.90 -1.52 -0.22
CA GLU A 26 4.41 -1.82 1.12
C GLU A 26 3.44 -1.32 2.15
N PHE A 27 3.07 -2.18 3.08
CA PHE A 27 2.27 -1.82 4.23
C PHE A 27 3.12 -1.99 5.48
N LEU A 28 3.45 -0.89 6.11
CA LEU A 28 4.33 -0.87 7.29
C LEU A 28 3.49 -0.55 8.52
N TYR A 29 3.65 -1.34 9.56
CA TYR A 29 2.82 -1.19 10.76
C TYR A 29 3.60 -1.56 12.01
N LEU A 30 3.13 -1.06 13.16
CA LEU A 30 3.72 -1.38 14.45
C LEU A 30 3.12 -2.66 15.02
N ASP A 31 1.81 -2.76 15.06
CA ASP A 31 1.16 -3.92 15.67
C ASP A 31 -0.24 -4.10 15.10
N LEU A 32 -0.47 -5.23 14.43
CA LEU A 32 -1.79 -5.55 13.89
C LEU A 32 -2.74 -6.13 14.93
N ASN A 33 -2.21 -6.60 16.05
CA ASN A 33 -3.06 -7.26 17.04
C ASN A 33 -3.83 -6.28 17.91
N VAL A 34 -3.26 -5.11 18.18
CA VAL A 34 -3.87 -4.13 19.09
C VAL A 34 -4.15 -2.78 18.44
N CYS A 35 -3.49 -2.46 17.33
CA CYS A 35 -3.67 -1.18 16.69
C CYS A 35 -4.86 -1.21 15.75
N GLU A 36 -5.96 -0.57 16.16
CA GLU A 36 -7.18 -0.55 15.37
C GLU A 36 -6.99 0.13 14.02
N ARG A 37 -6.17 1.19 13.99
CA ARG A 37 -5.89 1.90 12.74
C ARG A 37 -5.10 1.04 11.77
N CYS A 38 -4.17 0.23 12.30
CA CYS A 38 -3.42 -0.70 11.47
C CYS A 38 -4.32 -1.80 10.93
N GLN A 39 -5.21 -2.31 11.76
CA GLN A 39 -6.16 -3.34 11.34
C GLN A 39 -7.11 -2.82 10.27
N GLY A 40 -7.64 -1.62 10.46
CA GLY A 40 -8.53 -1.01 9.47
C GLY A 40 -7.83 -0.70 8.18
N SER A 41 -6.58 -0.24 8.27
CA SER A 41 -5.77 0.02 7.07
C SER A 41 -5.48 -1.25 6.30
N ASP A 42 -5.16 -2.32 7.01
CA ASP A 42 -4.91 -3.63 6.40
C ASP A 42 -6.15 -4.12 5.65
N LYS A 43 -7.30 -4.04 6.28
CA LYS A 43 -8.56 -4.43 5.67
C LYS A 43 -8.88 -3.60 4.43
N ASN A 44 -8.72 -2.29 4.52
CA ASN A 44 -9.04 -1.40 3.41
C ASN A 44 -8.08 -1.61 2.25
N LEU A 45 -6.81 -1.89 2.55
CA LEU A 45 -5.85 -2.24 1.50
C LEU A 45 -6.27 -3.51 0.77
N ASP A 46 -6.63 -4.55 1.52
CA ASP A 46 -7.06 -5.81 0.91
C ASP A 46 -8.30 -5.62 0.03
N LYS A 47 -9.25 -4.82 0.49
CA LYS A 47 -10.46 -4.54 -0.29
C LYS A 47 -10.15 -3.76 -1.56
N ALA A 48 -9.28 -2.77 -1.46
CA ALA A 48 -8.85 -2.00 -2.63
C ALA A 48 -8.21 -2.92 -3.67
N LEU A 49 -7.37 -3.84 -3.21
CA LEU A 49 -6.71 -4.78 -4.11
C LEU A 49 -7.69 -5.75 -4.75
N GLN A 50 -8.69 -6.21 -3.99
CA GLN A 50 -9.72 -7.07 -4.55
C GLN A 50 -10.48 -6.39 -5.69
N ILE A 51 -10.71 -5.10 -5.55
CA ILE A 51 -11.41 -4.32 -6.58
C ILE A 51 -10.52 -4.13 -7.81
N LEU A 52 -9.25 -3.79 -7.59
CA LEU A 52 -8.36 -3.40 -8.68
C LEU A 52 -7.66 -4.56 -9.37
N GLN A 53 -7.43 -5.66 -8.67
CA GLN A 53 -6.58 -6.72 -9.22
C GLN A 53 -7.08 -7.27 -10.55
N PRO A 54 -8.39 -7.58 -10.72
CA PRO A 54 -8.84 -8.06 -12.02
C PRO A 54 -8.59 -7.06 -13.14
N THR A 55 -8.87 -5.79 -12.88
CA THR A 55 -8.70 -4.74 -13.87
C THR A 55 -7.24 -4.54 -14.23
N LEU A 56 -6.37 -4.48 -13.22
CA LEU A 56 -4.96 -4.25 -13.47
C LEU A 56 -4.31 -5.45 -14.15
N THR A 57 -4.74 -6.65 -13.83
CA THR A 57 -4.26 -7.85 -14.51
C THR A 57 -4.58 -7.77 -15.99
N GLU A 58 -5.77 -7.30 -16.34
CA GLU A 58 -6.17 -7.19 -17.74
C GLU A 58 -5.28 -6.26 -18.56
N ILE A 59 -4.75 -5.22 -17.92
CA ILE A 59 -3.88 -4.27 -18.63
C ILE A 59 -2.39 -4.56 -18.40
N GLY A 60 -2.07 -5.74 -17.89
CA GLY A 60 -0.70 -6.22 -17.84
C GLY A 60 0.09 -5.86 -16.59
N TYR A 61 -0.56 -5.52 -15.51
CA TYR A 61 0.12 -5.22 -14.24
C TYR A 61 0.04 -6.38 -13.27
N GLU A 62 1.14 -6.62 -12.59
CA GLU A 62 1.20 -7.55 -11.46
C GLU A 62 1.31 -6.72 -10.18
N ILE A 63 0.46 -7.01 -9.20
CA ILE A 63 0.50 -6.32 -7.92
C ILE A 63 1.24 -7.20 -6.91
N ARG A 64 2.27 -6.62 -6.29
CA ARG A 64 3.02 -7.30 -5.23
C ARG A 64 2.84 -6.52 -3.95
N VAL A 65 2.50 -7.22 -2.89
CA VAL A 65 2.24 -6.60 -1.60
C VAL A 65 3.21 -7.17 -0.56
N LYS A 66 3.84 -6.28 0.17
CA LYS A 66 4.66 -6.64 1.32
C LYS A 66 4.06 -6.01 2.55
N LYS A 67 3.77 -6.82 3.55
CA LYS A 67 3.29 -6.31 4.85
C LYS A 67 4.41 -6.52 5.85
N ILE A 68 4.88 -5.43 6.45
CA ILE A 68 6.08 -5.43 7.27
C ILE A 68 5.76 -4.91 8.66
N ASN A 69 6.01 -5.76 9.64
CA ASN A 69 5.92 -5.34 11.04
C ASN A 69 7.23 -4.66 11.43
N VAL A 70 7.17 -3.34 11.60
CA VAL A 70 8.35 -2.56 11.94
C VAL A 70 8.50 -2.57 13.45
N ASN A 71 9.07 -3.68 13.95
CA ASN A 71 9.17 -3.91 15.38
C ASN A 71 10.58 -3.72 15.94
N THR A 72 11.51 -3.23 15.13
CA THR A 72 12.85 -2.91 15.58
C THR A 72 13.29 -1.57 15.01
N GLU A 73 14.26 -0.97 15.69
CA GLU A 73 14.84 0.27 15.22
C GLU A 73 15.55 0.10 13.88
N ALA A 74 16.20 -1.05 13.70
CA ALA A 74 16.87 -1.34 12.45
C ALA A 74 15.90 -1.39 11.28
N LEU A 75 14.74 -2.01 11.46
CA LEU A 75 13.71 -2.04 10.42
C LEU A 75 13.15 -0.66 10.15
N ALA A 76 12.94 0.13 11.20
CA ALA A 76 12.44 1.49 11.02
C ALA A 76 13.40 2.33 10.17
N LYS A 77 14.68 2.19 10.41
CA LYS A 77 15.69 2.91 9.63
C LYS A 77 15.76 2.39 8.20
N HIS A 78 15.73 1.08 8.04
CA HIS A 78 15.84 0.47 6.71
C HIS A 78 14.70 0.92 5.79
N TYR A 79 13.48 0.99 6.32
CA TYR A 79 12.32 1.36 5.54
C TYR A 79 11.99 2.84 5.62
N ARG A 80 12.77 3.63 6.36
CA ARG A 80 12.50 5.05 6.59
C ARG A 80 11.09 5.25 7.14
N PHE A 81 10.76 4.42 8.10
CA PHE A 81 9.43 4.40 8.70
C PHE A 81 9.26 5.62 9.60
N MET A 82 8.22 6.40 9.35
CA MET A 82 7.97 7.64 10.10
C MET A 82 6.79 7.52 11.04
N SER A 83 5.71 6.92 10.60
CA SER A 83 4.53 6.77 11.44
C SER A 83 3.70 5.60 10.98
N SER A 84 2.93 5.04 11.90
CA SER A 84 2.11 3.86 11.65
C SER A 84 0.65 4.26 11.53
N PRO A 85 -0.09 3.68 10.61
CA PRO A 85 0.36 2.79 9.52
C PRO A 85 0.88 3.58 8.32
N THR A 86 1.74 2.96 7.53
CA THR A 86 2.28 3.56 6.31
C THR A 86 1.97 2.65 5.13
N ILE A 87 1.48 3.21 4.05
CA ILE A 87 1.27 2.48 2.79
C ILE A 87 2.05 3.22 1.72
N ARG A 88 2.91 2.49 1.02
CA ARG A 88 3.70 3.04 -0.08
C ARG A 88 3.39 2.27 -1.35
N ILE A 89 3.24 3.01 -2.44
CA ILE A 89 3.00 2.44 -3.75
C ILE A 89 4.17 2.84 -4.62
N ASN A 90 4.93 1.86 -5.09
CA ASN A 90 6.17 2.08 -5.85
C ASN A 90 7.11 3.05 -5.12
N ASN A 91 7.26 2.81 -3.82
CA ASN A 91 8.13 3.58 -2.92
C ASN A 91 7.65 5.02 -2.65
N VAL A 92 6.41 5.33 -3.02
CA VAL A 92 5.84 6.65 -2.75
C VAL A 92 4.71 6.48 -1.74
N ASP A 93 4.79 7.23 -0.65
CA ASP A 93 3.76 7.22 0.38
C ASP A 93 2.44 7.73 -0.19
N ILE A 94 1.33 7.09 0.18
CA ILE A 94 0.02 7.54 -0.30
C ILE A 94 -0.35 8.91 0.24
N GLN A 95 0.31 9.34 1.30
CA GLN A 95 0.17 10.71 1.80
C GLN A 95 1.54 11.22 2.21
N GLU A 96 2.14 12.03 1.35
CA GLU A 96 3.50 12.52 1.58
C GLU A 96 3.57 13.50 2.75
N ASP A 97 2.52 14.26 2.96
CA ASP A 97 2.43 15.19 4.07
C ASP A 97 1.94 14.43 5.30
N VAL A 98 2.87 13.91 6.09
CA VAL A 98 2.55 13.05 7.23
C VAL A 98 1.93 13.87 8.34
N GLN A 99 0.76 13.43 8.78
CA GLN A 99 0.04 14.04 9.90
C GLN A 99 -0.23 12.96 10.93
N GLU A 100 -0.20 13.34 12.21
CA GLU A 100 -0.34 12.38 13.29
C GLU A 100 -1.24 12.92 14.40
N ASP A 101 -1.91 12.02 15.10
CA ASP A 101 -2.59 12.35 16.33
C ASP A 101 -2.41 11.20 17.32
N ASN A 102 -2.89 11.38 18.54
CA ASN A 102 -2.70 10.38 19.57
C ASN A 102 -3.48 9.11 19.28
N CYS A 103 -2.80 7.98 19.37
CA CYS A 103 -3.40 6.68 19.15
C CYS A 103 -3.51 5.94 20.46
N LYS A 104 -4.74 5.87 20.97
CA LYS A 104 -4.99 5.23 22.28
C LYS A 104 -4.62 3.75 22.28
N SER A 105 -4.96 3.04 21.20
CA SER A 105 -4.69 1.60 21.14
C SER A 105 -3.21 1.30 21.31
N CYS A 106 -2.36 2.03 20.60
CA CYS A 106 -0.92 1.82 20.69
C CYS A 106 -0.36 2.34 22.00
N GLY A 107 -0.91 3.46 22.49
CA GLY A 107 -0.49 4.04 23.76
C GLY A 107 -0.81 3.11 24.91
N ASP A 108 -1.97 2.48 24.89
CA ASP A 108 -2.37 1.55 25.94
C ASP A 108 -1.44 0.35 25.98
N LEU A 109 -1.01 -0.13 24.81
CA LEU A 109 -0.10 -1.26 24.74
C LEU A 109 1.25 -0.93 25.34
N CYS A 110 1.78 0.24 25.02
CA CYS A 110 3.14 0.62 25.45
C CYS A 110 3.16 1.31 26.82
N GLY A 111 2.02 1.70 27.32
CA GLY A 111 1.95 2.47 28.55
C GLY A 111 2.32 3.94 28.38
N ASP A 112 2.60 4.36 27.17
CA ASP A 112 2.94 5.73 26.82
C ASP A 112 2.05 6.25 25.73
N SER A 113 2.03 7.57 25.60
CA SER A 113 1.31 8.21 24.50
C SER A 113 2.04 7.94 23.19
N VAL A 114 1.34 7.40 22.21
CA VAL A 114 1.91 7.11 20.91
C VAL A 114 1.06 7.79 19.85
N ASP A 115 1.73 8.51 18.95
CA ASP A 115 1.03 9.19 17.87
C ASP A 115 0.91 8.26 16.68
N CYS A 116 -0.26 8.23 16.09
CA CYS A 116 -0.55 7.43 14.92
C CYS A 116 -0.91 8.34 13.77
N ARG A 117 -0.76 7.80 12.59
CA ARG A 117 -0.94 8.56 11.37
C ARG A 117 -2.40 8.91 11.13
N VAL A 118 -2.62 10.10 10.60
CA VAL A 118 -3.93 10.57 10.16
C VAL A 118 -3.85 10.76 8.64
N PHE A 119 -4.88 10.32 7.95
CA PHE A 119 -4.94 10.43 6.50
C PHE A 119 -5.98 11.48 6.09
N THR A 120 -5.62 12.30 5.12
CA THR A 120 -6.52 13.30 4.58
C THR A 120 -6.86 12.96 3.14
N TYR A 121 -8.14 12.86 2.84
CA TYR A 121 -8.59 12.52 1.50
C TYR A 121 -9.89 13.26 1.22
N GLN A 122 -9.93 13.99 0.12
CA GLN A 122 -11.09 14.77 -0.30
C GLN A 122 -11.61 15.69 0.82
N ASN A 123 -10.65 16.38 1.47
CA ASN A 123 -10.92 17.38 2.53
C ASN A 123 -11.48 16.78 3.81
N LYS A 124 -11.32 15.48 4.01
CA LYS A 124 -11.73 14.82 5.26
C LYS A 124 -10.56 14.08 5.85
N GLN A 125 -10.53 14.00 7.17
CA GLN A 125 -9.49 13.26 7.89
C GLN A 125 -10.01 11.89 8.30
N TYR A 126 -9.11 10.91 8.21
CA TYR A 126 -9.41 9.52 8.53
C TYR A 126 -8.31 8.94 9.38
N HIS A 127 -8.67 8.06 10.30
CA HIS A 127 -7.69 7.33 11.09
C HIS A 127 -7.07 6.18 10.30
N GLU A 128 -7.74 5.73 9.27
CA GLU A 128 -7.21 4.75 8.34
C GLU A 128 -7.56 5.21 6.92
N PRO A 129 -6.70 4.93 5.94
CA PRO A 129 -6.98 5.41 4.60
C PRO A 129 -8.22 4.73 4.06
N PRO A 130 -9.18 5.50 3.54
CA PRO A 130 -10.36 4.89 2.95
C PRO A 130 -9.99 4.11 1.68
N ILE A 131 -10.82 3.14 1.35
CA ILE A 131 -10.60 2.29 0.18
C ILE A 131 -10.39 3.14 -1.07
N GLY A 132 -11.21 4.18 -1.24
CA GLY A 132 -11.09 5.07 -2.40
C GLY A 132 -9.76 5.78 -2.49
N MET A 133 -9.19 6.16 -1.35
CA MET A 133 -7.88 6.81 -1.33
C MET A 133 -6.80 5.87 -1.84
N ILE A 134 -6.84 4.62 -1.39
CA ILE A 134 -5.85 3.63 -1.81
C ILE A 134 -5.99 3.36 -3.31
N ILE A 135 -7.22 3.16 -3.78
CA ILE A 135 -7.48 2.93 -5.20
C ILE A 135 -6.97 4.11 -6.03
N ASP A 136 -7.30 5.32 -5.60
CA ASP A 136 -6.92 6.55 -6.30
C ASP A 136 -5.40 6.64 -6.42
N GLN A 137 -4.69 6.36 -5.34
CA GLN A 137 -3.23 6.44 -5.35
C GLN A 137 -2.59 5.36 -6.23
N ILE A 138 -3.17 4.16 -6.24
CA ILE A 138 -2.67 3.11 -7.13
C ILE A 138 -2.84 3.53 -8.59
N LEU A 139 -4.01 4.05 -8.93
CA LEU A 139 -4.26 4.49 -10.30
C LEU A 139 -3.37 5.67 -10.69
N LYS A 140 -3.14 6.58 -9.76
CA LYS A 140 -2.23 7.70 -10.03
C LYS A 140 -0.81 7.24 -10.26
N SER A 141 -0.38 6.20 -9.56
CA SER A 141 0.97 5.67 -9.76
C SER A 141 1.16 5.12 -11.17
N ILE A 142 0.08 4.72 -11.81
CA ILE A 142 0.11 4.17 -13.17
C ILE A 142 0.05 5.28 -14.22
N TYR A 143 -0.81 6.25 -14.02
CA TYR A 143 -1.15 7.22 -15.06
C TYR A 143 -0.56 8.60 -14.88
N THR A 144 0.09 8.86 -13.77
CA THR A 144 0.71 10.17 -13.54
C THR A 144 2.21 10.06 -13.79
N PRO A 145 2.77 10.85 -14.71
CA PRO A 145 4.22 10.81 -14.95
C PRO A 145 4.97 11.32 -13.73
N LYS A 146 6.15 10.80 -13.54
CA LYS A 146 7.01 11.22 -12.45
C LYS A 146 7.94 12.32 -12.85
#